data_6292df0b1eb17789c6e1115e94ffee43
#
_entry.id   6292df0b1eb17789c6e1115e94ffee43
#
_cell.length_a   1.000
_cell.length_b   1.000
_cell.length_c   1.000
_cell.angle_alpha   90.00
_cell.angle_beta   90.00
_cell.angle_gamma   90.00
#
_symmetry.space_group_name_H-M   'P 1'
#
loop_
_entity.id
_entity.type
_entity.pdbx_description
1 polymer ?
#
loop_
_entity_poly.entity_id
_entity_poly.type
_entity_poly.pdbx_seq_one_letter_code
_entity_poly.pdbx_strand_id
1 'polypeptide(L)'
;MRLSPDLHADLRLMPIDNAALAAQQPIVDLLITDIQPLAARFPIVVSPLPNTRLQALVTPSDTVNRFADHTPAVWRHYPLMLASMMGDATSDTAPDGMPALVVDTDAPHFQLGKGFRLFENGEPTPFLRQRITALQACAEDEARTRELIQLMHQAGILEPAEVDHQGKRIDCCLVNDKALGANLDRIGRDKMGQIVSLVLAIADSQQDLNVQRWTA
;
A
#
# COMPACT_ATOMS: atom_id res chain seq x y z
N MET A 1 -8.10 -14.17 6.66
CA MET A 1 -8.04 -15.22 7.72
C MET A 1 -6.59 -15.41 8.16
N ARG A 2 -6.33 -15.64 9.48
CA ARG A 2 -4.95 -15.91 9.97
C ARG A 2 -4.42 -17.21 9.38
N LEU A 3 -3.21 -17.17 8.81
CA LEU A 3 -2.55 -18.33 8.25
C LEU A 3 -2.04 -19.26 9.39
N SER A 4 -2.40 -20.53 9.34
CA SER A 4 -1.92 -21.55 10.28
C SER A 4 -1.76 -22.91 9.61
N PRO A 5 -0.84 -23.76 10.07
CA PRO A 5 -0.66 -25.10 9.51
C PRO A 5 -1.91 -25.97 9.69
N ASP A 6 -2.63 -25.85 10.81
CA ASP A 6 -3.81 -26.68 11.10
C ASP A 6 -4.95 -26.46 10.11
N LEU A 7 -5.14 -25.22 9.66
CA LEU A 7 -6.22 -24.85 8.75
C LEU A 7 -5.82 -24.83 7.28
N HIS A 8 -4.51 -24.71 6.99
CA HIS A 8 -4.02 -24.39 5.66
C HIS A 8 -2.93 -25.36 5.16
N ALA A 9 -2.82 -26.55 5.79
CA ALA A 9 -1.82 -27.56 5.43
C ALA A 9 -1.83 -27.92 3.93
N ASP A 10 -3.02 -28.01 3.34
CA ASP A 10 -3.21 -28.41 1.95
C ASP A 10 -3.23 -27.26 0.95
N LEU A 11 -3.17 -26.00 1.45
CA LEU A 11 -3.15 -24.85 0.55
C LEU A 11 -1.85 -24.81 -0.26
N ARG A 12 -2.03 -24.56 -1.56
CA ARG A 12 -0.94 -24.39 -2.51
C ARG A 12 -1.11 -23.06 -3.22
N LEU A 13 -0.07 -22.25 -3.19
CA LEU A 13 -0.06 -20.96 -3.83
C LEU A 13 0.52 -21.06 -5.23
N MET A 14 -0.30 -20.74 -6.21
CA MET A 14 0.12 -20.65 -7.61
C MET A 14 0.59 -19.22 -7.92
N PRO A 15 1.74 -19.04 -8.58
CA PRO A 15 2.15 -17.73 -9.05
C PRO A 15 1.14 -17.18 -10.05
N ILE A 16 0.63 -15.97 -9.75
CA ILE A 16 -0.26 -15.19 -10.64
C ILE A 16 0.36 -13.80 -10.78
N ASP A 17 0.05 -13.13 -11.87
CA ASP A 17 0.47 -11.75 -12.10
C ASP A 17 -0.30 -10.79 -11.17
N ASN A 18 0.29 -10.51 -10.02
CA ASN A 18 -0.27 -9.60 -9.03
C ASN A 18 -0.32 -8.13 -9.52
N ALA A 19 0.54 -7.76 -10.46
CA ALA A 19 0.46 -6.44 -11.09
C ALA A 19 -0.82 -6.29 -11.90
N ALA A 20 -1.23 -7.35 -12.62
CA ALA A 20 -2.48 -7.34 -13.36
C ALA A 20 -3.71 -7.29 -12.43
N LEU A 21 -3.65 -7.98 -11.28
CA LEU A 21 -4.73 -7.90 -10.27
C LEU A 21 -4.83 -6.51 -9.65
N ALA A 22 -3.70 -5.89 -9.30
CA ALA A 22 -3.66 -4.53 -8.76
C ALA A 22 -4.22 -3.50 -9.77
N ALA A 23 -3.93 -3.68 -11.07
CA ALA A 23 -4.38 -2.78 -12.13
C ALA A 23 -5.91 -2.79 -12.34
N GLN A 24 -6.61 -3.77 -11.81
CA GLN A 24 -8.08 -3.84 -11.83
C GLN A 24 -8.74 -3.15 -10.64
N GLN A 25 -7.97 -2.73 -9.64
CA GLN A 25 -8.49 -2.00 -8.48
C GLN A 25 -8.56 -0.51 -8.79
N PRO A 26 -9.66 0.17 -8.45
CA PRO A 26 -9.78 1.63 -8.65
C PRO A 26 -8.90 2.44 -7.70
N ILE A 27 -8.58 1.85 -6.54
CA ILE A 27 -7.71 2.43 -5.51
C ILE A 27 -6.74 1.35 -5.06
N VAL A 28 -5.46 1.69 -5.01
CA VAL A 28 -4.39 0.76 -4.62
C VAL A 28 -3.56 1.38 -3.51
N ASP A 29 -3.50 0.73 -2.35
CA ASP A 29 -2.64 1.17 -1.25
C ASP A 29 -1.17 1.06 -1.65
N LEU A 30 -0.40 2.08 -1.28
CA LEU A 30 1.02 2.22 -1.58
C LEU A 30 1.86 2.30 -0.31
N LEU A 31 3.10 1.87 -0.42
CA LEU A 31 4.14 2.12 0.57
C LEU A 31 5.11 3.20 0.08
N ILE A 32 5.94 3.69 0.97
CA ILE A 32 6.91 4.75 0.69
C ILE A 32 7.83 4.40 -0.51
N THR A 33 8.15 3.14 -0.68
CA THR A 33 8.97 2.62 -1.78
C THR A 33 8.27 2.63 -3.14
N ASP A 34 6.95 2.78 -3.16
CA ASP A 34 6.15 2.81 -4.38
C ASP A 34 5.99 4.24 -4.95
N ILE A 35 6.24 5.29 -4.16
CA ILE A 35 5.97 6.68 -4.54
C ILE A 35 6.72 7.06 -5.81
N GLN A 36 8.06 6.97 -5.79
CA GLN A 36 8.91 7.40 -6.91
C GLN A 36 8.58 6.68 -8.22
N PRO A 37 8.45 5.33 -8.26
CA PRO A 37 8.18 4.64 -9.51
C PRO A 37 6.74 4.84 -10.03
N LEU A 38 5.79 5.21 -9.16
CA LEU A 38 4.38 5.27 -9.54
C LEU A 38 3.82 6.70 -9.68
N ALA A 39 4.44 7.71 -9.08
CA ALA A 39 3.95 9.09 -9.10
C ALA A 39 3.82 9.67 -10.52
N ALA A 40 4.67 9.26 -11.46
CA ALA A 40 4.58 9.67 -12.86
C ALA A 40 3.44 8.99 -13.64
N ARG A 41 2.77 8.00 -13.03
CA ARG A 41 1.76 7.17 -13.71
C ARG A 41 0.37 7.29 -13.11
N PHE A 42 0.31 7.59 -11.82
CA PHE A 42 -0.93 7.62 -11.05
C PHE A 42 -0.94 8.82 -10.10
N PRO A 43 -2.09 9.49 -9.96
CA PRO A 43 -2.30 10.41 -8.86
C PRO A 43 -2.19 9.65 -7.52
N ILE A 44 -1.36 10.17 -6.61
CA ILE A 44 -1.17 9.60 -5.28
C ILE A 44 -1.85 10.54 -4.27
N VAL A 45 -2.77 10.01 -3.49
CA VAL A 45 -3.53 10.73 -2.47
C VAL A 45 -3.30 10.11 -1.10
N VAL A 46 -3.66 10.84 -0.04
CA VAL A 46 -3.67 10.31 1.32
C VAL A 46 -5.13 10.08 1.73
N SER A 47 -5.47 8.88 2.21
CA SER A 47 -6.81 8.65 2.72
C SER A 47 -7.06 9.45 4.02
N PRO A 48 -8.33 9.82 4.33
CA PRO A 48 -8.63 10.61 5.51
C PRO A 48 -8.43 9.83 6.81
N LEU A 49 -8.37 10.57 7.93
CA LEU A 49 -8.37 9.97 9.27
C LEU A 49 -9.63 9.09 9.49
N PRO A 50 -9.57 8.03 10.34
CA PRO A 50 -8.44 7.66 11.20
C PRO A 50 -7.38 6.76 10.54
N ASN A 51 -7.71 6.09 9.43
CA ASN A 51 -6.86 5.08 8.80
C ASN A 51 -6.09 5.66 7.61
N THR A 52 -5.19 6.59 7.88
CA THR A 52 -4.43 7.26 6.83
C THR A 52 -3.48 6.32 6.09
N ARG A 53 -3.58 6.31 4.75
CA ARG A 53 -2.75 5.53 3.84
C ARG A 53 -2.39 6.35 2.62
N LEU A 54 -1.26 6.03 2.00
CA LEU A 54 -1.00 6.47 0.64
C LEU A 54 -1.75 5.58 -0.33
N GLN A 55 -2.41 6.19 -1.31
CA GLN A 55 -3.25 5.48 -2.28
C GLN A 55 -3.02 6.01 -3.68
N ALA A 56 -2.82 5.11 -4.64
CA ALA A 56 -2.88 5.46 -6.06
C ALA A 56 -4.33 5.39 -6.54
N LEU A 57 -4.77 6.41 -7.27
CA LEU A 57 -6.03 6.39 -8.00
C LEU A 57 -5.78 5.78 -9.38
N VAL A 58 -6.36 4.61 -9.61
CA VAL A 58 -6.11 3.80 -10.80
C VAL A 58 -7.34 3.79 -11.68
N THR A 59 -7.19 4.12 -12.96
CA THR A 59 -8.22 3.83 -13.95
C THR A 59 -7.98 2.43 -14.49
N PRO A 60 -8.81 1.44 -14.14
CA PRO A 60 -8.67 0.08 -14.63
C PRO A 60 -8.70 0.02 -16.16
N SER A 61 -7.85 -0.82 -16.71
CA SER A 61 -7.77 -1.03 -18.15
C SER A 61 -7.50 -2.50 -18.43
N ASP A 62 -8.29 -3.11 -19.27
CA ASP A 62 -8.10 -4.50 -19.70
C ASP A 62 -6.95 -4.66 -20.70
N THR A 63 -6.46 -3.56 -21.28
CA THR A 63 -5.48 -3.59 -22.36
C THR A 63 -4.07 -3.18 -21.94
N VAL A 64 -3.93 -2.46 -20.83
CA VAL A 64 -2.63 -1.93 -20.37
C VAL A 64 -2.44 -2.21 -18.89
N ASN A 65 -1.47 -3.09 -18.57
CA ASN A 65 -1.02 -3.27 -17.19
C ASN A 65 -0.03 -2.15 -16.81
N ARG A 66 -0.55 -1.10 -16.19
CA ARG A 66 0.24 0.07 -15.78
C ARG A 66 1.19 -0.21 -14.60
N PHE A 67 1.06 -1.37 -13.95
CA PHE A 67 1.96 -1.85 -12.88
C PHE A 67 2.98 -2.88 -13.36
N ALA A 68 3.07 -3.17 -14.68
CA ALA A 68 3.95 -4.21 -15.21
C ALA A 68 5.42 -4.04 -14.79
N ASP A 69 5.92 -2.78 -14.77
CA ASP A 69 7.30 -2.48 -14.42
C ASP A 69 7.51 -2.34 -12.90
N HIS A 70 6.44 -2.12 -12.14
CA HIS A 70 6.51 -1.95 -10.69
C HIS A 70 5.18 -2.36 -10.04
N THR A 71 5.12 -3.58 -9.54
CA THR A 71 4.00 -4.04 -8.71
C THR A 71 4.05 -3.34 -7.34
N PRO A 72 2.98 -2.69 -6.87
CA PRO A 72 2.94 -2.09 -5.55
C PRO A 72 3.31 -3.09 -4.44
N ALA A 73 4.05 -2.65 -3.44
CA ALA A 73 4.64 -3.52 -2.42
C ALA A 73 3.58 -4.40 -1.72
N VAL A 74 2.41 -3.83 -1.43
CA VAL A 74 1.28 -4.56 -0.80
C VAL A 74 0.81 -5.73 -1.68
N TRP A 75 0.85 -5.57 -3.01
CA TRP A 75 0.39 -6.56 -3.97
C TRP A 75 1.44 -7.60 -4.34
N ARG A 76 2.73 -7.32 -4.16
CA ARG A 76 3.82 -8.27 -4.52
C ARG A 76 3.69 -9.62 -3.82
N HIS A 77 3.09 -9.63 -2.64
CA HIS A 77 2.97 -10.82 -1.80
C HIS A 77 1.53 -11.33 -1.66
N TYR A 78 0.57 -10.61 -2.26
CA TYR A 78 -0.82 -11.08 -2.29
C TYR A 78 -0.88 -12.52 -2.83
N PRO A 79 -1.64 -13.41 -2.22
CA PRO A 79 -2.68 -13.22 -1.23
C PRO A 79 -2.23 -13.34 0.24
N LEU A 80 -0.91 -13.27 0.49
CA LEU A 80 -0.35 -13.26 1.84
C LEU A 80 -0.11 -11.81 2.26
N MET A 81 -0.55 -11.44 3.46
CA MET A 81 -0.44 -10.09 4.00
C MET A 81 -0.14 -10.15 5.49
N LEU A 82 0.36 -9.05 6.06
CA LEU A 82 0.41 -8.88 7.51
C LEU A 82 -0.90 -8.23 7.99
N ALA A 83 -1.37 -8.63 9.17
CA ALA A 83 -2.59 -8.07 9.76
C ALA A 83 -2.51 -6.55 9.93
N SER A 84 -1.34 -6.00 10.23
CA SER A 84 -1.08 -4.56 10.30
C SER A 84 -1.41 -3.81 9.02
N MET A 85 -1.21 -4.45 7.87
CA MET A 85 -1.47 -3.87 6.55
C MET A 85 -2.96 -3.82 6.20
N MET A 86 -3.82 -4.52 6.94
CA MET A 86 -5.27 -4.51 6.73
C MET A 86 -6.00 -3.41 7.49
N GLY A 87 -5.30 -2.60 8.28
CA GLY A 87 -5.90 -1.51 9.07
C GLY A 87 -6.54 -1.95 10.38
N ASP A 88 -6.50 -3.23 10.69
CA ASP A 88 -6.98 -3.77 11.97
C ASP A 88 -5.86 -3.65 13.02
N ALA A 89 -5.73 -2.44 13.59
CA ALA A 89 -4.74 -2.14 14.63
C ALA A 89 -5.04 -2.86 15.97
N THR A 90 -6.13 -3.63 16.05
CA THR A 90 -6.62 -4.17 17.32
C THR A 90 -6.30 -5.63 17.53
N SER A 91 -5.72 -6.33 16.59
CA SER A 91 -5.58 -7.74 16.81
C SER A 91 -4.37 -8.39 16.18
N ASP A 92 -3.90 -9.29 16.92
CA ASP A 92 -3.05 -10.41 16.57
C ASP A 92 -1.61 -10.07 16.22
N THR A 93 -0.92 -9.57 17.23
CA THR A 93 0.49 -9.94 17.34
C THR A 93 0.54 -11.44 17.66
N ALA A 94 1.34 -12.16 16.89
CA ALA A 94 1.72 -13.52 17.25
C ALA A 94 2.36 -13.52 18.67
N PRO A 95 2.41 -14.65 19.39
CA PRO A 95 2.98 -14.72 20.74
C PRO A 95 4.41 -14.17 20.86
N ASP A 96 5.12 -14.06 19.75
CA ASP A 96 6.46 -13.50 19.60
C ASP A 96 6.50 -11.98 19.34
N GLY A 97 5.34 -11.31 19.37
CA GLY A 97 5.24 -9.88 19.09
C GLY A 97 5.28 -9.49 17.60
N MET A 98 5.35 -10.47 16.69
CA MET A 98 5.31 -10.23 15.26
C MET A 98 3.89 -10.01 14.75
N PRO A 99 3.68 -9.18 13.71
CA PRO A 99 2.37 -9.08 13.09
C PRO A 99 1.89 -10.43 12.57
N ALA A 100 0.63 -10.77 12.84
CA ALA A 100 0.07 -12.02 12.36
C ALA A 100 0.05 -12.07 10.83
N LEU A 101 0.44 -13.20 10.27
CA LEU A 101 0.31 -13.47 8.84
C LEU A 101 -1.13 -13.85 8.53
N VAL A 102 -1.74 -13.15 7.59
CA VAL A 102 -3.10 -13.41 7.11
C VAL A 102 -3.09 -13.81 5.64
N VAL A 103 -4.10 -14.55 5.25
CA VAL A 103 -4.26 -15.04 3.89
C VAL A 103 -5.69 -14.75 3.41
N ASP A 104 -5.80 -14.27 2.18
CA ASP A 104 -7.06 -14.22 1.46
C ASP A 104 -7.28 -15.58 0.77
N THR A 105 -8.10 -16.43 1.38
CA THR A 105 -8.37 -17.79 0.88
C THR A 105 -9.21 -17.82 -0.39
N ASP A 106 -9.92 -16.72 -0.70
CA ASP A 106 -10.76 -16.59 -1.89
C ASP A 106 -9.95 -16.14 -3.12
N ALA A 107 -8.67 -15.82 -2.90
CA ALA A 107 -7.78 -15.39 -3.97
C ALA A 107 -7.61 -16.44 -5.07
N PRO A 108 -7.54 -16.03 -6.35
CA PRO A 108 -7.38 -16.94 -7.48
C PRO A 108 -6.07 -17.74 -7.45
N HIS A 109 -5.15 -17.40 -6.56
CA HIS A 109 -3.88 -18.08 -6.34
C HIS A 109 -4.02 -19.47 -5.75
N PHE A 110 -5.14 -19.78 -5.10
CA PHE A 110 -5.33 -21.06 -4.42
C PHE A 110 -6.09 -22.04 -5.30
N GLN A 111 -5.34 -22.96 -5.89
CA GLN A 111 -5.91 -24.06 -6.64
C GLN A 111 -5.48 -25.37 -5.99
N LEU A 112 -6.45 -26.24 -5.72
CA LEU A 112 -6.19 -27.56 -5.16
C LEU A 112 -5.23 -28.36 -6.07
N GLY A 113 -4.18 -28.87 -5.47
CA GLY A 113 -3.21 -29.74 -6.14
C GLY A 113 -2.17 -29.03 -7.02
N LYS A 114 -2.22 -27.68 -7.19
CA LYS A 114 -1.26 -26.92 -7.99
C LYS A 114 -0.55 -25.84 -7.19
N GLY A 115 0.68 -25.49 -7.57
CA GLY A 115 1.48 -24.45 -6.95
C GLY A 115 2.37 -24.95 -5.80
N PHE A 116 2.95 -23.99 -5.08
CA PHE A 116 3.87 -24.24 -3.97
C PHE A 116 3.10 -24.52 -2.70
N ARG A 117 3.47 -25.58 -1.98
CA ARG A 117 2.94 -25.84 -0.63
C ARG A 117 3.36 -24.73 0.30
N LEU A 118 2.45 -24.30 1.18
CA LEU A 118 2.77 -23.35 2.23
C LEU A 118 3.35 -24.05 3.46
N PHE A 119 2.84 -25.24 3.80
CA PHE A 119 3.30 -26.02 4.94
C PHE A 119 3.71 -27.43 4.51
N GLU A 120 4.65 -28.00 5.27
CA GLU A 120 5.06 -29.39 5.18
C GLU A 120 5.36 -29.91 6.59
N ASN A 121 4.69 -31.00 6.99
CA ASN A 121 4.79 -31.57 8.35
C ASN A 121 4.50 -30.55 9.48
N GLY A 122 3.57 -29.63 9.25
CA GLY A 122 3.23 -28.57 10.21
C GLY A 122 4.16 -27.35 10.23
N GLU A 123 5.27 -27.39 9.47
CA GLU A 123 6.26 -26.33 9.41
C GLU A 123 6.14 -25.52 8.11
N PRO A 124 6.45 -24.20 8.14
CA PRO A 124 6.51 -23.39 6.93
C PRO A 124 7.55 -23.91 5.95
N THR A 125 7.19 -24.05 4.68
CA THR A 125 8.13 -24.43 3.62
C THR A 125 9.18 -23.32 3.39
N PRO A 126 10.30 -23.62 2.71
CA PRO A 126 11.26 -22.58 2.29
C PRO A 126 10.60 -21.47 1.47
N PHE A 127 9.62 -21.81 0.64
CA PHE A 127 8.84 -20.83 -0.12
C PHE A 127 8.07 -19.89 0.80
N LEU A 128 7.34 -20.40 1.79
CA LEU A 128 6.59 -19.57 2.72
C LEU A 128 7.53 -18.73 3.60
N ARG A 129 8.64 -19.30 4.08
CA ARG A 129 9.64 -18.54 4.86
C ARG A 129 10.19 -17.35 4.09
N GLN A 130 10.53 -17.51 2.81
CA GLN A 130 10.97 -16.41 1.96
C GLN A 130 9.91 -15.31 1.84
N ARG A 131 8.62 -15.70 1.70
CA ARG A 131 7.51 -14.73 1.64
C ARG A 131 7.32 -13.98 2.98
N ILE A 132 7.45 -14.68 4.10
CA ILE A 132 7.40 -14.06 5.43
C ILE A 132 8.50 -13.02 5.59
N THR A 133 9.75 -13.35 5.24
CA THR A 133 10.87 -12.39 5.30
C THR A 133 10.61 -11.14 4.44
N ALA A 134 10.07 -11.34 3.24
CA ALA A 134 9.74 -10.21 2.37
C ALA A 134 8.58 -9.35 2.91
N LEU A 135 7.57 -9.97 3.54
CA LEU A 135 6.48 -9.26 4.21
C LEU A 135 6.96 -8.49 5.45
N GLN A 136 7.97 -8.98 6.15
CA GLN A 136 8.58 -8.23 7.25
C GLN A 136 9.23 -6.93 6.78
N ALA A 137 9.92 -6.96 5.63
CA ALA A 137 10.45 -5.74 5.01
C ALA A 137 9.32 -4.76 4.61
N CYS A 138 8.17 -5.27 4.13
CA CYS A 138 6.99 -4.44 3.86
C CYS A 138 6.43 -3.79 5.13
N ALA A 139 6.49 -4.46 6.29
CA ALA A 139 6.05 -3.87 7.56
C ALA A 139 6.93 -2.68 7.99
N GLU A 140 8.23 -2.76 7.73
CA GLU A 140 9.15 -1.63 7.97
C GLU A 140 8.81 -0.44 7.04
N ASP A 141 8.55 -0.71 5.76
CA ASP A 141 8.15 0.32 4.81
C ASP A 141 6.77 0.91 5.15
N GLU A 142 5.85 0.10 5.68
CA GLU A 142 4.57 0.59 6.19
C GLU A 142 4.75 1.57 7.37
N ALA A 143 5.63 1.23 8.31
CA ALA A 143 5.94 2.12 9.44
C ALA A 143 6.51 3.46 8.95
N ARG A 144 7.45 3.43 7.99
CA ARG A 144 8.01 4.64 7.35
C ARG A 144 6.96 5.43 6.57
N THR A 145 6.02 4.74 5.93
CA THR A 145 4.91 5.38 5.21
C THR A 145 4.00 6.15 6.17
N ARG A 146 3.65 5.55 7.31
CA ARG A 146 2.88 6.21 8.37
C ARG A 146 3.63 7.41 8.95
N GLU A 147 4.93 7.28 9.18
CA GLU A 147 5.78 8.39 9.63
C GLU A 147 5.77 9.55 8.62
N LEU A 148 5.91 9.26 7.32
CA LEU A 148 5.83 10.27 6.26
C LEU A 148 4.48 11.00 6.28
N ILE A 149 3.36 10.26 6.32
CA ILE A 149 2.02 10.86 6.37
C ILE A 149 1.86 11.73 7.62
N GLN A 150 2.34 11.26 8.77
CA GLN A 150 2.28 12.02 10.01
C GLN A 150 3.09 13.32 9.94
N LEU A 151 4.28 13.28 9.34
CA LEU A 151 5.09 14.48 9.09
C LEU A 151 4.37 15.48 8.18
N MET A 152 3.72 15.00 7.12
CA MET A 152 2.94 15.85 6.22
C MET A 152 1.76 16.53 6.94
N HIS A 153 1.06 15.78 7.83
CA HIS A 153 0.01 16.35 8.67
C HIS A 153 0.54 17.39 9.66
N GLN A 154 1.62 17.09 10.38
CA GLN A 154 2.25 18.00 11.36
C GLN A 154 2.80 19.25 10.71
N ALA A 155 3.30 19.15 9.48
CA ALA A 155 3.74 20.29 8.70
C ALA A 155 2.57 21.15 8.15
N GLY A 156 1.32 20.66 8.24
CA GLY A 156 0.14 21.35 7.74
C GLY A 156 0.11 21.48 6.21
N ILE A 157 0.74 20.51 5.51
CA ILE A 157 0.79 20.54 4.05
C ILE A 157 -0.28 19.67 3.40
N LEU A 158 -1.06 18.93 4.18
CA LEU A 158 -2.20 18.17 3.69
C LEU A 158 -3.50 18.96 3.88
N GLU A 159 -4.31 19.04 2.84
CA GLU A 159 -5.64 19.64 2.87
C GLU A 159 -6.71 18.60 2.51
N PRO A 160 -7.85 18.58 3.22
CA PRO A 160 -8.97 17.72 2.84
C PRO A 160 -9.53 18.12 1.47
N ALA A 161 -9.86 17.13 0.67
CA ALA A 161 -10.41 17.32 -0.66
C ALA A 161 -11.36 16.17 -1.03
N GLU A 162 -12.24 16.43 -1.99
CA GLU A 162 -13.04 15.42 -2.66
C GLU A 162 -12.59 15.35 -4.12
N VAL A 163 -12.30 14.16 -4.59
CA VAL A 163 -11.86 13.90 -5.96
C VAL A 163 -12.91 13.05 -6.68
N ASP A 164 -13.32 13.46 -7.87
CA ASP A 164 -14.11 12.58 -8.74
C ASP A 164 -13.17 11.62 -9.47
N HIS A 165 -13.33 10.34 -9.18
CA HIS A 165 -12.58 9.28 -9.83
C HIS A 165 -13.53 8.24 -10.40
N GLN A 166 -13.62 8.17 -11.72
CA GLN A 166 -14.53 7.27 -12.45
C GLN A 166 -16.00 7.43 -12.06
N GLY A 167 -16.46 8.67 -11.88
CA GLY A 167 -17.83 8.97 -11.46
C GLY A 167 -18.15 8.63 -10.02
N LYS A 168 -17.13 8.34 -9.21
CA LYS A 168 -17.26 8.16 -7.75
C LYS A 168 -16.49 9.25 -7.03
N ARG A 169 -17.13 9.82 -6.02
CA ARG A 169 -16.48 10.78 -5.14
C ARG A 169 -15.63 10.05 -4.10
N ILE A 170 -14.39 10.47 -3.96
CA ILE A 170 -13.41 9.91 -3.04
C ILE A 170 -12.95 11.03 -2.12
N ASP A 171 -13.24 10.87 -0.83
CA ASP A 171 -12.68 11.74 0.20
C ASP A 171 -11.21 11.41 0.41
N CYS A 172 -10.35 12.41 0.33
CA CYS A 172 -8.91 12.24 0.49
C CYS A 172 -8.26 13.51 1.05
N CYS A 173 -6.96 13.45 1.29
CA CYS A 173 -6.14 14.62 1.53
C CYS A 173 -5.14 14.78 0.39
N LEU A 174 -5.00 16.00 -0.09
CA LEU A 174 -4.05 16.38 -1.14
C LEU A 174 -2.93 17.23 -0.57
N VAL A 175 -1.81 17.27 -1.24
CA VAL A 175 -0.72 18.20 -0.92
C VAL A 175 -1.12 19.61 -1.34
N ASN A 176 -1.06 20.55 -0.40
CA ASN A 176 -1.26 21.97 -0.67
C ASN A 176 0.07 22.61 -1.07
N ASP A 177 0.23 22.98 -2.34
CA ASP A 177 1.48 23.53 -2.89
C ASP A 177 1.94 24.82 -2.18
N LYS A 178 0.98 25.68 -1.78
CA LYS A 178 1.32 26.92 -1.06
C LYS A 178 1.84 26.62 0.34
N ALA A 179 1.18 25.70 1.04
CA ALA A 179 1.62 25.26 2.36
C ALA A 179 2.94 24.49 2.27
N LEU A 180 3.13 23.68 1.22
CA LEU A 180 4.38 22.99 0.96
C LEU A 180 5.53 23.98 0.79
N GLY A 181 5.39 24.99 -0.08
CA GLY A 181 6.40 26.02 -0.29
C GLY A 181 6.78 26.79 0.99
N ALA A 182 5.78 27.07 1.84
CA ALA A 182 5.99 27.78 3.11
C ALA A 182 6.62 26.93 4.22
N ASN A 183 6.44 25.60 4.18
CA ASN A 183 6.82 24.69 5.26
C ASN A 183 7.91 23.66 4.86
N LEU A 184 8.49 23.77 3.67
CA LEU A 184 9.58 22.90 3.22
C LEU A 184 10.72 22.81 4.25
N ASP A 185 11.09 23.92 4.88
CA ASP A 185 12.12 23.95 5.91
C ASP A 185 11.76 23.13 7.17
N ARG A 186 10.49 22.94 7.46
CA ARG A 186 10.02 22.14 8.61
C ARG A 186 10.13 20.65 8.35
N ILE A 187 9.90 20.23 7.12
CA ILE A 187 10.03 18.83 6.69
C ILE A 187 11.51 18.47 6.63
N GLY A 188 12.35 19.45 6.42
CA GLY A 188 13.64 19.39 5.74
C GLY A 188 14.88 19.35 6.58
N ARG A 189 14.94 19.57 7.86
CA ARG A 189 16.25 19.73 8.53
C ARG A 189 16.96 18.44 8.94
N ASP A 190 16.28 17.35 9.14
CA ASP A 190 16.91 16.18 9.79
C ASP A 190 17.18 14.91 8.94
N LYS A 191 16.56 14.73 7.79
CA LYS A 191 16.81 13.57 6.89
C LYS A 191 16.50 13.85 5.41
N MET A 192 16.77 14.93 4.95
CA MET A 192 16.09 15.86 4.09
C MET A 192 15.89 15.61 2.62
N GLY A 193 16.84 15.16 1.90
CA GLY A 193 16.72 15.07 0.44
C GLY A 193 15.64 14.09 -0.02
N GLN A 194 15.52 12.97 0.68
CA GLN A 194 14.59 11.91 0.28
C GLN A 194 13.13 12.22 0.62
N ILE A 195 12.83 12.72 1.82
CA ILE A 195 11.44 13.01 2.23
C ILE A 195 10.86 14.13 1.37
N VAL A 196 11.60 15.20 1.16
CA VAL A 196 11.17 16.31 0.31
C VAL A 196 10.90 15.85 -1.12
N SER A 197 11.78 15.02 -1.70
CA SER A 197 11.56 14.51 -3.06
C SER A 197 10.34 13.61 -3.17
N LEU A 198 10.02 12.84 -2.12
CA LEU A 198 8.82 12.01 -2.08
C LEU A 198 7.55 12.86 -1.99
N VAL A 199 7.54 13.89 -1.14
CA VAL A 199 6.40 14.82 -1.03
C VAL A 199 6.18 15.59 -2.32
N LEU A 200 7.24 16.06 -2.98
CA LEU A 200 7.15 16.71 -4.29
C LEU A 200 6.61 15.75 -5.36
N ALA A 201 7.07 14.50 -5.38
CA ALA A 201 6.54 13.49 -6.31
C ALA A 201 5.04 13.24 -6.09
N ILE A 202 4.57 13.22 -4.83
CA ILE A 202 3.14 13.14 -4.52
C ILE A 202 2.41 14.37 -5.05
N ALA A 203 2.89 15.58 -4.75
CA ALA A 203 2.27 16.83 -5.20
C ALA A 203 2.18 16.90 -6.74
N ASP A 204 3.27 16.58 -7.44
CA ASP A 204 3.33 16.57 -8.90
C ASP A 204 2.32 15.57 -9.50
N SER A 205 2.13 14.41 -8.86
CA SER A 205 1.19 13.39 -9.31
C SER A 205 -0.28 13.83 -9.26
N GLN A 206 -0.58 14.90 -8.49
CA GLN A 206 -1.95 15.39 -8.25
C GLN A 206 -2.37 16.51 -9.21
N GLN A 207 -1.49 17.01 -10.08
CA GLN A 207 -1.72 18.22 -10.90
C GLN A 207 -2.93 18.09 -11.84
N ASP A 208 -3.20 16.88 -12.35
CA ASP A 208 -4.29 16.63 -13.30
C ASP A 208 -5.60 16.17 -12.64
N LEU A 209 -5.67 16.16 -11.28
CA LEU A 209 -6.88 15.76 -10.59
C LEU A 209 -7.99 16.80 -10.71
N ASN A 210 -9.20 16.34 -11.02
CA ASN A 210 -10.40 17.17 -10.93
C ASN A 210 -10.85 17.25 -9.47
N VAL A 211 -10.47 18.33 -8.80
CA VAL A 211 -10.58 18.50 -7.35
C VAL A 211 -11.70 19.47 -6.98
N GLN A 212 -12.61 19.05 -6.12
CA GLN A 212 -13.43 19.97 -5.33
C GLN A 212 -12.72 20.21 -3.99
N ARG A 213 -12.10 21.39 -3.85
CA ARG A 213 -11.46 21.77 -2.59
C ARG A 213 -12.51 22.31 -1.63
N TRP A 214 -12.51 21.82 -0.42
CA TRP A 214 -13.31 22.38 0.66
C TRP A 214 -12.69 23.72 1.05
N THR A 215 -13.36 24.81 0.68
CA THR A 215 -13.03 26.12 1.27
C THR A 215 -13.57 26.13 2.68
N ALA A 216 -12.66 26.21 3.66
CA ALA A 216 -12.98 26.40 5.08
C ALA A 216 -13.61 27.76 5.34
#